data_4c58c3977d423eac5494573d3410665b
#
_entry.id   4c58c3977d423eac5494573d3410665b
#
_cell.length_a   1.000
_cell.length_b   1.000
_cell.length_c   1.000
_cell.angle_alpha   90.00
_cell.angle_beta   90.00
_cell.angle_gamma   90.00
#
_symmetry.space_group_name_H-M   'P 1'
#
loop_
_entity.id
_entity.type
_entity.pdbx_description
1 polymer ?
#
loop_
_entity_poly.entity_id
_entity_poly.type
_entity_poly.pdbx_seq_one_letter_code
_entity_poly.pdbx_strand_id
1 'polypeptide(L)'
;VEMFVGVGASRVRDLFKEAKSQAPSIIFIDEIDAVGRQRGAGLGGGHDEREQTLNQLLVEMDGFEESESVILIAATNRPDILDPALLRPGRFDRQVTVDRPDVKGREQILRVHAENKPMDEDVKFEKLAQMTVGFTGADLANLLNESALLAARRHRSVISMDEVEESMERVIAGPQRKGRVMTEAERTTIAYHESGHALVGHILEHSDPVHKISIVSRGQALGYTLQLPQEDHFLKTKNEMLDELAVFLGGRVAEELMCDDITSGASNDLERATKMAREMVTRL
;
A
#
# COMPACT_ATOMS: atom_id res chain seq x y z
N VAL A 1 -14.30 -13.04 -16.59
CA VAL A 1 -14.19 -13.87 -17.81
C VAL A 1 -15.28 -14.91 -17.73
N GLU A 2 -16.16 -14.93 -18.71
CA GLU A 2 -17.30 -15.84 -18.71
C GLU A 2 -16.93 -17.22 -19.29
N MET A 3 -17.65 -18.25 -18.89
CA MET A 3 -17.38 -19.65 -19.33
C MET A 3 -17.82 -19.94 -20.78
N PHE A 4 -18.49 -19.00 -21.47
CA PHE A 4 -18.97 -19.17 -22.83
C PHE A 4 -18.13 -18.38 -23.82
N VAL A 5 -17.59 -19.05 -24.82
CA VAL A 5 -16.74 -18.46 -25.87
C VAL A 5 -17.51 -17.37 -26.62
N GLY A 6 -16.92 -16.17 -26.73
CA GLY A 6 -17.45 -15.03 -27.48
C GLY A 6 -18.33 -14.05 -26.73
N VAL A 7 -18.71 -14.31 -25.46
CA VAL A 7 -19.52 -13.38 -24.66
C VAL A 7 -18.73 -12.11 -24.34
N GLY A 8 -17.46 -12.23 -23.99
CA GLY A 8 -16.61 -11.08 -23.72
C GLY A 8 -16.48 -10.14 -24.92
N ALA A 9 -16.25 -10.69 -26.10
CA ALA A 9 -16.16 -9.91 -27.34
C ALA A 9 -17.49 -9.22 -27.69
N SER A 10 -18.63 -9.86 -27.44
CA SER A 10 -19.95 -9.23 -27.65
C SER A 10 -20.17 -8.07 -26.69
N ARG A 11 -19.85 -8.22 -25.41
CA ARG A 11 -19.98 -7.15 -24.40
C ARG A 11 -19.11 -5.94 -24.72
N VAL A 12 -17.88 -6.17 -25.19
CA VAL A 12 -17.01 -5.07 -25.65
C VAL A 12 -17.68 -4.31 -26.78
N ARG A 13 -18.20 -5.00 -27.80
CA ARG A 13 -18.88 -4.37 -28.92
C ARG A 13 -20.10 -3.56 -28.50
N ASP A 14 -20.92 -4.12 -27.61
CA ASP A 14 -22.13 -3.47 -27.10
C ASP A 14 -21.78 -2.22 -26.29
N LEU A 15 -20.74 -2.28 -25.45
CA LEU A 15 -20.23 -1.15 -24.67
C LEU A 15 -19.78 0.02 -25.57
N PHE A 16 -18.98 -0.28 -26.61
CA PHE A 16 -18.51 0.74 -27.54
C PHE A 16 -19.66 1.34 -28.35
N LYS A 17 -20.61 0.52 -28.77
CA LYS A 17 -21.81 0.99 -29.49
C LYS A 17 -22.67 1.91 -28.60
N GLU A 18 -22.85 1.57 -27.36
CA GLU A 18 -23.58 2.39 -26.39
C GLU A 18 -22.86 3.71 -26.15
N ALA A 19 -21.55 3.69 -25.93
CA ALA A 19 -20.75 4.90 -25.75
C ALA A 19 -20.83 5.86 -26.95
N LYS A 20 -20.76 5.33 -28.16
CA LYS A 20 -20.94 6.13 -29.38
C LYS A 20 -22.33 6.74 -29.48
N SER A 21 -23.37 6.01 -29.06
CA SER A 21 -24.75 6.52 -29.11
C SER A 21 -25.03 7.61 -28.07
N GLN A 22 -24.22 7.68 -27.02
CA GLN A 22 -24.35 8.64 -25.92
C GLN A 22 -23.21 9.68 -25.89
N ALA A 23 -22.52 9.87 -27.00
CA ALA A 23 -21.44 10.85 -27.08
C ALA A 23 -21.94 12.28 -26.77
N PRO A 24 -21.18 13.10 -26.00
CA PRO A 24 -19.85 12.82 -25.47
C PRO A 24 -19.86 11.86 -24.26
N SER A 25 -19.00 10.84 -24.27
CA SER A 25 -18.98 9.79 -23.24
C SER A 25 -17.56 9.36 -22.88
N ILE A 26 -17.43 8.70 -21.73
CA ILE A 26 -16.18 8.12 -21.25
C ILE A 26 -16.42 6.62 -21.02
N ILE A 27 -15.58 5.78 -21.63
CA ILE A 27 -15.51 4.35 -21.33
C ILE A 27 -14.38 4.16 -20.31
N PHE A 28 -14.66 3.53 -19.17
CA PHE A 28 -13.67 3.16 -18.20
C PHE A 28 -13.57 1.63 -18.10
N ILE A 29 -12.35 1.09 -18.28
CA ILE A 29 -12.05 -0.34 -18.17
C ILE A 29 -11.06 -0.53 -17.01
N ASP A 30 -11.53 -1.13 -15.94
CA ASP A 30 -10.67 -1.49 -14.81
C ASP A 30 -10.02 -2.86 -15.03
N GLU A 31 -8.84 -3.06 -14.42
CA GLU A 31 -8.07 -4.31 -14.50
C GLU A 31 -7.89 -4.81 -15.94
N ILE A 32 -7.50 -3.93 -16.86
CA ILE A 32 -7.35 -4.26 -18.29
C ILE A 32 -6.38 -5.43 -18.53
N ASP A 33 -5.45 -5.70 -17.61
CA ASP A 33 -4.53 -6.84 -17.66
C ASP A 33 -5.24 -8.20 -17.55
N ALA A 34 -6.50 -8.24 -17.07
CA ALA A 34 -7.31 -9.46 -17.09
C ALA A 34 -7.60 -9.98 -18.51
N VAL A 35 -7.69 -9.06 -19.48
CA VAL A 35 -7.94 -9.38 -20.90
C VAL A 35 -6.79 -8.98 -21.82
N GLY A 36 -6.03 -7.96 -21.46
CA GLY A 36 -4.97 -7.33 -22.25
C GLY A 36 -3.57 -7.94 -22.11
N ARG A 37 -3.42 -9.14 -21.54
CA ARG A 37 -2.13 -9.79 -21.33
C ARG A 37 -1.49 -10.29 -22.62
N GLN A 38 -0.14 -10.23 -22.70
CA GLN A 38 0.65 -10.75 -23.83
C GLN A 38 0.33 -12.21 -24.16
N ARG A 39 0.34 -12.52 -25.46
CA ARG A 39 0.13 -13.86 -26.03
C ARG A 39 1.29 -14.80 -25.68
N GLY A 40 1.00 -16.04 -25.33
CA GLY A 40 2.02 -17.10 -25.38
C GLY A 40 2.48 -17.74 -24.08
N ALA A 41 1.82 -17.56 -22.94
CA ALA A 41 2.24 -18.17 -21.68
C ALA A 41 1.21 -19.12 -21.03
N GLY A 42 0.67 -20.11 -21.76
CA GLY A 42 -0.13 -21.13 -21.11
C GLY A 42 -0.92 -22.07 -22.03
N LEU A 43 -0.90 -23.34 -21.72
CA LEU A 43 -1.69 -24.42 -22.32
C LEU A 43 -3.02 -24.52 -21.57
N GLY A 44 -4.15 -24.07 -22.16
CA GLY A 44 -5.48 -24.28 -21.59
C GLY A 44 -6.61 -23.49 -22.24
N GLY A 45 -7.80 -24.03 -22.35
CA GLY A 45 -8.99 -23.55 -23.11
C GLY A 45 -9.62 -22.23 -22.65
N GLY A 46 -9.08 -21.52 -21.66
CA GLY A 46 -9.51 -20.17 -21.27
C GLY A 46 -8.76 -19.05 -22.01
N HIS A 47 -7.80 -19.40 -22.87
CA HIS A 47 -6.99 -18.44 -23.63
C HIS A 47 -7.73 -17.89 -24.85
N ASP A 48 -8.54 -18.71 -25.53
CA ASP A 48 -9.23 -18.33 -26.76
C ASP A 48 -10.25 -17.21 -26.53
N GLU A 49 -10.96 -17.23 -25.42
CA GLU A 49 -11.95 -16.18 -25.10
C GLU A 49 -11.29 -14.85 -24.77
N ARG A 50 -10.21 -14.89 -23.98
CA ARG A 50 -9.45 -13.66 -23.65
C ARG A 50 -8.84 -13.04 -24.90
N GLU A 51 -8.27 -13.86 -25.76
CA GLU A 51 -7.69 -13.41 -27.02
C GLU A 51 -8.76 -12.85 -27.97
N GLN A 52 -9.94 -13.47 -28.03
CA GLN A 52 -11.06 -12.92 -28.80
C GLN A 52 -11.55 -11.58 -28.22
N THR A 53 -11.64 -11.46 -26.89
CA THR A 53 -12.04 -10.22 -26.23
C THR A 53 -11.03 -9.11 -26.46
N LEU A 54 -9.72 -9.42 -26.34
CA LEU A 54 -8.64 -8.48 -26.64
C LEU A 54 -8.69 -8.04 -28.12
N ASN A 55 -8.80 -8.98 -29.06
CA ASN A 55 -8.87 -8.66 -30.48
C ASN A 55 -10.08 -7.79 -30.79
N GLN A 56 -11.24 -8.07 -30.18
CA GLN A 56 -12.42 -7.23 -30.35
C GLN A 56 -12.20 -5.82 -29.78
N LEU A 57 -11.56 -5.70 -28.59
CA LEU A 57 -11.21 -4.41 -28.03
C LEU A 57 -10.33 -3.60 -28.97
N LEU A 58 -9.30 -4.22 -29.55
CA LEU A 58 -8.40 -3.58 -30.51
C LEU A 58 -9.16 -3.12 -31.78
N VAL A 59 -10.09 -3.94 -32.29
CA VAL A 59 -10.91 -3.59 -33.43
C VAL A 59 -11.82 -2.39 -33.15
N GLU A 60 -12.47 -2.38 -31.99
CA GLU A 60 -13.32 -1.25 -31.60
C GLU A 60 -12.53 0.05 -31.38
N MET A 61 -11.30 -0.06 -30.80
CA MET A 61 -10.41 1.09 -30.65
C MET A 61 -9.95 1.66 -32.00
N ASP A 62 -9.57 0.79 -32.95
CA ASP A 62 -9.17 1.20 -34.29
C ASP A 62 -10.34 1.74 -35.10
N GLY A 63 -11.58 1.45 -34.70
CA GLY A 63 -12.81 1.96 -35.30
C GLY A 63 -13.31 3.29 -34.74
N PHE A 64 -12.55 3.98 -33.88
CA PHE A 64 -12.87 5.35 -33.49
C PHE A 64 -12.48 6.34 -34.58
N GLU A 65 -13.42 7.16 -34.98
CA GLU A 65 -13.15 8.33 -35.83
C GLU A 65 -12.78 9.53 -34.93
N GLU A 66 -11.91 10.41 -35.42
CA GLU A 66 -11.50 11.62 -34.68
C GLU A 66 -12.68 12.54 -34.29
N SER A 67 -13.80 12.41 -34.98
CA SER A 67 -15.03 13.15 -34.73
C SER A 67 -15.89 12.58 -33.60
N GLU A 68 -15.64 11.35 -33.16
CA GLU A 68 -16.39 10.72 -32.09
C GLU A 68 -15.89 11.23 -30.72
N SER A 69 -16.74 11.97 -29.99
CA SER A 69 -16.42 12.51 -28.66
C SER A 69 -16.49 11.42 -27.58
N VAL A 70 -15.72 10.35 -27.73
CA VAL A 70 -15.61 9.25 -26.76
C VAL A 70 -14.16 9.15 -26.27
N ILE A 71 -13.98 9.13 -24.95
CA ILE A 71 -12.68 8.96 -24.32
C ILE A 71 -12.63 7.56 -23.72
N LEU A 72 -11.55 6.82 -24.03
CA LEU A 72 -11.30 5.51 -23.44
C LEU A 72 -10.21 5.62 -22.37
N ILE A 73 -10.52 5.16 -21.16
CA ILE A 73 -9.60 5.12 -20.02
C ILE A 73 -9.51 3.67 -19.55
N ALA A 74 -8.30 3.18 -19.33
CA ALA A 74 -8.08 1.87 -18.72
C ALA A 74 -7.17 1.99 -17.51
N ALA A 75 -7.37 1.14 -16.50
CA ALA A 75 -6.51 1.04 -15.32
C ALA A 75 -5.91 -0.36 -15.21
N THR A 76 -4.66 -0.43 -14.72
CA THR A 76 -3.97 -1.67 -14.40
C THR A 76 -2.92 -1.48 -13.32
N ASN A 77 -2.73 -2.48 -12.48
CA ASN A 77 -1.61 -2.57 -11.54
C ASN A 77 -0.39 -3.29 -12.15
N ARG A 78 -0.50 -3.78 -13.40
CA ARG A 78 0.52 -4.58 -14.07
C ARG A 78 0.76 -4.14 -15.51
N PRO A 79 1.32 -2.95 -15.72
CA PRO A 79 1.60 -2.45 -17.08
C PRO A 79 2.63 -3.30 -17.82
N ASP A 80 3.48 -4.03 -17.09
CA ASP A 80 4.55 -4.91 -17.61
C ASP A 80 4.04 -6.10 -18.42
N ILE A 81 2.82 -6.55 -18.16
CA ILE A 81 2.24 -7.75 -18.82
C ILE A 81 1.27 -7.41 -19.96
N LEU A 82 0.97 -6.12 -20.18
CA LEU A 82 0.05 -5.72 -21.23
C LEU A 82 0.61 -6.04 -22.62
N ASP A 83 -0.30 -6.42 -23.53
CA ASP A 83 0.05 -6.62 -24.94
C ASP A 83 0.49 -5.27 -25.55
N PRO A 84 1.68 -5.19 -26.17
CA PRO A 84 2.18 -3.97 -26.78
C PRO A 84 1.22 -3.38 -27.83
N ALA A 85 0.35 -4.19 -28.41
CA ALA A 85 -0.66 -3.73 -29.35
C ALA A 85 -1.65 -2.72 -28.73
N LEU A 86 -1.93 -2.81 -27.42
CA LEU A 86 -2.78 -1.85 -26.71
C LEU A 86 -2.13 -0.47 -26.57
N LEU A 87 -0.81 -0.41 -26.54
CA LEU A 87 -0.02 0.80 -26.27
C LEU A 87 0.43 1.51 -27.56
N ARG A 88 -0.05 1.07 -28.74
CA ARG A 88 0.26 1.72 -30.02
C ARG A 88 -0.50 3.04 -30.18
N PRO A 89 0.08 4.02 -30.90
CA PRO A 89 -0.63 5.25 -31.25
C PRO A 89 -2.01 4.98 -31.88
N GLY A 90 -3.00 5.78 -31.50
CA GLY A 90 -4.40 5.59 -31.93
C GLY A 90 -5.19 4.66 -31.00
N ARG A 91 -4.57 4.13 -29.94
CA ARG A 91 -5.22 3.30 -28.89
C ARG A 91 -4.99 3.95 -27.53
N PHE A 92 -4.27 3.28 -26.59
CA PHE A 92 -3.85 3.94 -25.35
C PHE A 92 -2.53 4.69 -25.59
N ASP A 93 -2.63 5.89 -26.11
CA ASP A 93 -1.50 6.74 -26.49
C ASP A 93 -0.89 7.51 -25.31
N ARG A 94 -1.62 7.60 -24.21
CA ARG A 94 -1.15 8.25 -22.97
C ARG A 94 -1.13 7.28 -21.83
N GLN A 95 0.01 7.25 -21.14
CA GLN A 95 0.18 6.50 -19.91
C GLN A 95 0.39 7.48 -18.76
N VAL A 96 -0.41 7.35 -17.72
CA VAL A 96 -0.33 8.16 -16.50
C VAL A 96 -0.10 7.22 -15.33
N THR A 97 1.06 7.36 -14.71
CA THR A 97 1.33 6.64 -13.45
C THR A 97 0.64 7.37 -12.30
N VAL A 98 -0.14 6.62 -11.52
CA VAL A 98 -0.74 7.11 -10.28
C VAL A 98 0.17 6.69 -9.14
N ASP A 99 1.03 7.59 -8.70
CA ASP A 99 1.93 7.36 -7.58
C ASP A 99 1.21 7.42 -6.23
N ARG A 100 1.93 7.04 -5.16
CA ARG A 100 1.45 7.28 -3.80
C ARG A 100 1.31 8.79 -3.57
N PRO A 101 0.27 9.21 -2.82
CA PRO A 101 0.05 10.64 -2.59
C PRO A 101 1.16 11.25 -1.72
N ASP A 102 1.58 12.45 -2.05
CA ASP A 102 2.42 13.30 -1.21
C ASP A 102 1.65 13.78 0.04
N VAL A 103 2.31 14.51 0.93
CA VAL A 103 1.69 14.98 2.17
C VAL A 103 0.41 15.81 1.92
N LYS A 104 0.39 16.65 0.88
CA LYS A 104 -0.80 17.44 0.52
C LYS A 104 -1.91 16.58 -0.05
N GLY A 105 -1.57 15.63 -0.90
CA GLY A 105 -2.51 14.65 -1.44
C GLY A 105 -3.11 13.79 -0.34
N ARG A 106 -2.31 13.34 0.64
CA ARG A 106 -2.80 12.58 1.79
C ARG A 106 -3.79 13.40 2.63
N GLU A 107 -3.47 14.66 2.89
CA GLU A 107 -4.39 15.55 3.61
C GLU A 107 -5.73 15.72 2.89
N GLN A 108 -5.70 15.93 1.57
CA GLN A 108 -6.92 16.05 0.76
C GLN A 108 -7.74 14.75 0.77
N ILE A 109 -7.11 13.61 0.60
CA ILE A 109 -7.75 12.29 0.66
C ILE A 109 -8.38 12.05 2.03
N LEU A 110 -7.68 12.37 3.12
CA LEU A 110 -8.20 12.26 4.48
C LEU A 110 -9.44 13.13 4.66
N ARG A 111 -9.45 14.39 4.19
CA ARG A 111 -10.60 15.28 4.26
C ARG A 111 -11.81 14.73 3.51
N VAL A 112 -11.62 14.21 2.29
CA VAL A 112 -12.69 13.56 1.51
C VAL A 112 -13.30 12.39 2.26
N HIS A 113 -12.47 11.49 2.83
CA HIS A 113 -12.97 10.34 3.57
C HIS A 113 -13.52 10.65 4.96
N ALA A 114 -13.22 11.84 5.50
CA ALA A 114 -13.77 12.33 6.76
C ALA A 114 -15.14 13.05 6.61
N GLU A 115 -15.55 13.44 5.41
CA GLU A 115 -16.72 14.30 5.14
C GLU A 115 -18.02 13.81 5.79
N ASN A 116 -18.22 12.48 5.85
CA ASN A 116 -19.40 11.86 6.44
C ASN A 116 -19.12 11.19 7.81
N LYS A 117 -18.07 11.60 8.50
CA LYS A 117 -17.67 11.05 9.80
C LYS A 117 -17.62 12.17 10.86
N PRO A 118 -18.15 11.93 12.06
CA PRO A 118 -18.12 12.91 13.15
C PRO A 118 -16.69 12.99 13.72
N MET A 119 -15.85 13.86 13.14
CA MET A 119 -14.48 14.08 13.61
C MET A 119 -14.47 15.12 14.75
N ASP A 120 -13.64 14.89 15.75
CA ASP A 120 -13.40 15.87 16.82
C ASP A 120 -12.47 16.99 16.31
N GLU A 121 -12.51 18.15 16.97
CA GLU A 121 -11.67 19.31 16.63
C GLU A 121 -10.17 19.09 16.90
N ASP A 122 -9.83 18.10 17.72
CA ASP A 122 -8.45 17.71 18.03
C ASP A 122 -7.76 17.01 16.84
N VAL A 123 -8.52 16.44 15.89
CA VAL A 123 -7.99 15.76 14.71
C VAL A 123 -7.49 16.76 13.69
N LYS A 124 -6.18 16.92 13.62
CA LYS A 124 -5.50 17.79 12.65
C LYS A 124 -5.07 16.99 11.44
N PHE A 125 -5.79 17.14 10.31
CA PHE A 125 -5.52 16.39 9.08
C PHE A 125 -4.12 16.63 8.52
N GLU A 126 -3.58 17.83 8.69
CA GLU A 126 -2.19 18.14 8.31
C GLU A 126 -1.18 17.27 9.07
N LYS A 127 -1.31 17.21 10.42
CA LYS A 127 -0.48 16.34 11.26
C LYS A 127 -0.66 14.87 10.89
N LEU A 128 -1.90 14.44 10.66
CA LEU A 128 -2.22 13.07 10.28
C LEU A 128 -1.61 12.70 8.92
N ALA A 129 -1.61 13.61 7.96
CA ALA A 129 -0.96 13.43 6.67
C ALA A 129 0.56 13.27 6.79
N GLN A 130 1.20 13.99 7.72
CA GLN A 130 2.61 13.80 8.04
C GLN A 130 2.90 12.45 8.68
N MET A 131 2.02 11.98 9.58
CA MET A 131 2.16 10.69 10.26
C MET A 131 1.90 9.47 9.35
N THR A 132 1.27 9.66 8.20
CA THR A 132 0.85 8.58 7.28
C THR A 132 1.71 8.51 6.01
N VAL A 133 3.01 8.78 6.13
CA VAL A 133 3.96 8.67 5.02
C VAL A 133 3.89 7.26 4.41
N GLY A 134 3.85 7.21 3.08
CA GLY A 134 3.77 5.96 2.32
C GLY A 134 2.39 5.30 2.25
N PHE A 135 1.35 5.85 2.92
CA PHE A 135 -0.01 5.34 2.80
C PHE A 135 -0.59 5.64 1.42
N THR A 136 -1.31 4.68 0.89
CA THR A 136 -2.15 4.83 -0.30
C THR A 136 -3.49 5.47 0.05
N GLY A 137 -4.26 5.88 -0.96
CA GLY A 137 -5.64 6.36 -0.74
C GLY A 137 -6.52 5.32 -0.04
N ALA A 138 -6.35 4.04 -0.36
CA ALA A 138 -7.05 2.94 0.28
C ALA A 138 -6.67 2.77 1.77
N ASP A 139 -5.38 2.91 2.10
CA ASP A 139 -4.91 2.85 3.50
C ASP A 139 -5.48 4.00 4.32
N LEU A 140 -5.52 5.22 3.76
CA LEU A 140 -6.11 6.40 4.42
C LEU A 140 -7.61 6.26 4.63
N ALA A 141 -8.34 5.73 3.64
CA ALA A 141 -9.76 5.43 3.77
C ALA A 141 -10.01 4.38 4.87
N ASN A 142 -9.20 3.31 4.88
CA ASN A 142 -9.28 2.25 5.88
C ASN A 142 -8.95 2.78 7.28
N LEU A 143 -7.93 3.64 7.41
CA LEU A 143 -7.57 4.28 8.67
C LEU A 143 -8.77 5.00 9.30
N LEU A 144 -9.44 5.88 8.55
CA LEU A 144 -10.59 6.62 9.06
C LEU A 144 -11.81 5.73 9.31
N ASN A 145 -11.97 4.65 8.55
CA ASN A 145 -13.01 3.67 8.79
C ASN A 145 -12.76 2.88 10.09
N GLU A 146 -11.53 2.39 10.31
CA GLU A 146 -11.14 1.73 11.56
C GLU A 146 -11.28 2.66 12.77
N SER A 147 -10.95 3.96 12.61
CA SER A 147 -11.12 4.97 13.66
C SER A 147 -12.59 5.15 14.05
N ALA A 148 -13.48 5.18 13.07
CA ALA A 148 -14.93 5.25 13.31
C ALA A 148 -15.45 4.01 14.02
N LEU A 149 -15.01 2.81 13.60
CA LEU A 149 -15.36 1.55 14.26
C LEU A 149 -14.83 1.49 15.69
N LEU A 150 -13.64 2.02 15.94
CA LEU A 150 -13.05 2.05 17.28
C LEU A 150 -13.80 3.03 18.20
N ALA A 151 -14.16 4.23 17.71
CA ALA A 151 -14.99 5.20 18.44
C ALA A 151 -16.34 4.60 18.82
N ALA A 152 -17.00 3.92 17.87
CA ALA A 152 -18.26 3.23 18.13
C ALA A 152 -18.12 2.13 19.20
N ARG A 153 -17.07 1.32 19.16
CA ARG A 153 -16.77 0.28 20.19
C ARG A 153 -16.52 0.89 21.58
N ARG A 154 -16.00 2.11 21.64
CA ARG A 154 -15.78 2.87 22.87
C ARG A 154 -17.00 3.69 23.30
N HIS A 155 -18.12 3.55 22.59
CA HIS A 155 -19.35 4.32 22.82
C HIS A 155 -19.14 5.83 22.74
N ARG A 156 -18.21 6.29 21.90
CA ARG A 156 -17.99 7.71 21.61
C ARG A 156 -18.83 8.15 20.42
N SER A 157 -19.32 9.38 20.48
CA SER A 157 -20.11 10.00 19.40
C SER A 157 -19.26 10.69 18.34
N VAL A 158 -18.00 10.96 18.65
CA VAL A 158 -17.01 11.60 17.76
C VAL A 158 -15.74 10.80 17.72
N ILE A 159 -14.96 10.96 16.66
CA ILE A 159 -13.67 10.32 16.45
C ILE A 159 -12.60 11.31 16.88
N SER A 160 -11.89 11.03 17.97
CA SER A 160 -10.77 11.84 18.44
C SER A 160 -9.44 11.37 17.90
N MET A 161 -8.38 12.16 18.12
CA MET A 161 -7.01 11.79 17.70
C MET A 161 -6.55 10.47 18.30
N ASP A 162 -6.97 10.12 19.53
CA ASP A 162 -6.68 8.83 20.17
C ASP A 162 -7.16 7.63 19.35
N GLU A 163 -8.40 7.69 18.82
CA GLU A 163 -8.94 6.63 17.97
C GLU A 163 -8.19 6.55 16.65
N VAL A 164 -7.77 7.68 16.11
CA VAL A 164 -7.02 7.72 14.84
C VAL A 164 -5.62 7.14 15.04
N GLU A 165 -4.90 7.53 16.07
CA GLU A 165 -3.55 7.01 16.37
C GLU A 165 -3.58 5.50 16.65
N GLU A 166 -4.52 5.00 17.46
CA GLU A 166 -4.65 3.55 17.69
C GLU A 166 -5.04 2.79 16.41
N SER A 167 -5.86 3.39 15.57
CA SER A 167 -6.24 2.77 14.29
C SER A 167 -5.10 2.76 13.29
N MET A 168 -4.26 3.80 13.28
CA MET A 168 -3.02 3.83 12.48
C MET A 168 -2.07 2.69 12.90
N GLU A 169 -1.87 2.49 14.20
CA GLU A 169 -1.08 1.37 14.70
C GLU A 169 -1.67 0.01 14.27
N ARG A 170 -3.00 -0.08 14.23
CA ARG A 170 -3.71 -1.28 13.79
C ARG A 170 -3.53 -1.54 12.29
N VAL A 171 -3.53 -0.49 11.48
CA VAL A 171 -3.28 -0.59 10.04
C VAL A 171 -1.82 -1.00 9.78
N ILE A 172 -0.86 -0.41 10.50
CA ILE A 172 0.58 -0.67 10.31
C ILE A 172 1.00 -2.04 10.89
N ALA A 173 0.67 -2.29 12.17
CA ALA A 173 1.18 -3.44 12.93
C ALA A 173 0.14 -4.56 13.12
N GLY A 174 -1.09 -4.35 12.67
CA GLY A 174 -2.19 -5.30 12.84
C GLY A 174 -2.94 -5.17 14.18
N PRO A 175 -4.00 -5.96 14.37
CA PRO A 175 -4.82 -5.90 15.57
C PRO A 175 -4.06 -6.38 16.81
N GLN A 176 -4.37 -5.77 17.97
CA GLN A 176 -3.82 -6.18 19.25
C GLN A 176 -4.27 -7.59 19.63
N ARG A 177 -3.35 -8.44 20.05
CA ARG A 177 -3.63 -9.80 20.53
C ARG A 177 -3.83 -9.82 22.06
N LYS A 178 -5.06 -9.57 22.51
CA LYS A 178 -5.41 -9.52 23.95
C LYS A 178 -5.28 -10.86 24.68
N GLY A 179 -5.27 -11.99 23.99
CA GLY A 179 -5.21 -13.32 24.59
C GLY A 179 -3.81 -13.90 24.79
N ARG A 180 -2.76 -13.19 24.40
CA ARG A 180 -1.39 -13.68 24.54
C ARG A 180 -0.84 -13.30 25.91
N VAL A 181 -0.69 -14.29 26.77
CA VAL A 181 -0.04 -14.11 28.08
C VAL A 181 1.47 -14.32 27.89
N MET A 182 2.25 -13.27 28.11
CA MET A 182 3.71 -13.32 28.12
C MET A 182 4.21 -13.49 29.54
N THR A 183 5.27 -14.27 29.70
CA THR A 183 6.00 -14.35 30.98
C THR A 183 6.72 -13.03 31.24
N GLU A 184 7.10 -12.78 32.52
CA GLU A 184 7.84 -11.58 32.88
C GLU A 184 9.23 -11.55 32.22
N ALA A 185 9.87 -12.71 32.05
CA ALA A 185 11.13 -12.81 31.32
C ALA A 185 10.96 -12.39 29.85
N GLU A 186 9.95 -12.92 29.15
CA GLU A 186 9.66 -12.54 27.76
C GLU A 186 9.36 -11.03 27.62
N ARG A 187 8.59 -10.46 28.56
CA ARG A 187 8.29 -9.02 28.55
C ARG A 187 9.55 -8.18 28.72
N THR A 188 10.46 -8.62 29.59
CA THR A 188 11.73 -7.94 29.80
C THR A 188 12.62 -8.01 28.58
N THR A 189 12.75 -9.19 27.96
CA THR A 189 13.52 -9.36 26.72
C THR A 189 12.96 -8.50 25.59
N ILE A 190 11.64 -8.50 25.39
CA ILE A 190 10.99 -7.68 24.34
C ILE A 190 11.20 -6.19 24.63
N ALA A 191 11.11 -5.76 25.90
CA ALA A 191 11.33 -4.37 26.27
C ALA A 191 12.75 -3.90 25.93
N TYR A 192 13.77 -4.71 26.21
CA TYR A 192 15.15 -4.40 25.83
C TYR A 192 15.33 -4.42 24.31
N HIS A 193 14.76 -5.40 23.63
CA HIS A 193 14.80 -5.50 22.17
C HIS A 193 14.25 -4.23 21.48
N GLU A 194 13.03 -3.85 21.81
CA GLU A 194 12.40 -2.65 21.25
C GLU A 194 13.11 -1.35 21.66
N SER A 195 13.62 -1.31 22.89
CA SER A 195 14.43 -0.17 23.36
C SER A 195 15.76 -0.07 22.61
N GLY A 196 16.33 -1.20 22.18
CA GLY A 196 17.54 -1.25 21.36
C GLY A 196 17.32 -0.61 19.99
N HIS A 197 16.23 -0.97 19.30
CA HIS A 197 15.85 -0.33 18.05
C HIS A 197 15.65 1.18 18.22
N ALA A 198 14.91 1.56 19.26
CA ALA A 198 14.60 2.96 19.54
C ALA A 198 15.85 3.78 19.89
N LEU A 199 16.75 3.23 20.69
CA LEU A 199 17.98 3.92 21.11
C LEU A 199 18.89 4.15 19.91
N VAL A 200 19.12 3.11 19.10
CA VAL A 200 19.95 3.21 17.90
C VAL A 200 19.32 4.21 16.91
N GLY A 201 18.01 4.10 16.65
CA GLY A 201 17.30 5.03 15.78
C GLY A 201 17.28 6.47 16.28
N HIS A 202 17.30 6.69 17.60
CA HIS A 202 17.35 8.04 18.17
C HIS A 202 18.73 8.70 18.06
N ILE A 203 19.81 7.90 18.12
CA ILE A 203 21.19 8.41 18.11
C ILE A 203 21.70 8.65 16.69
N LEU A 204 21.26 7.84 15.71
CA LEU A 204 21.76 7.93 14.34
C LEU A 204 21.15 9.11 13.59
N GLU A 205 22.00 9.86 12.91
CA GLU A 205 21.65 11.14 12.27
C GLU A 205 20.63 11.00 11.13
N HIS A 206 20.73 9.90 10.37
CA HIS A 206 19.90 9.69 9.18
C HIS A 206 18.75 8.70 9.42
N SER A 207 18.45 8.40 10.68
CA SER A 207 17.35 7.53 11.05
C SER A 207 16.05 8.32 11.23
N ASP A 208 14.94 7.72 10.83
CA ASP A 208 13.61 8.30 11.08
C ASP A 208 13.35 8.45 12.59
N PRO A 209 12.69 9.53 13.01
CA PRO A 209 12.39 9.75 14.43
C PRO A 209 11.55 8.62 15.03
N VAL A 210 11.91 8.21 16.23
CA VAL A 210 11.13 7.26 17.00
C VAL A 210 9.85 7.93 17.50
N HIS A 211 8.71 7.44 17.04
CA HIS A 211 7.39 7.93 17.43
C HIS A 211 6.85 7.19 18.64
N LYS A 212 7.00 5.85 18.66
CA LYS A 212 6.43 5.01 19.71
C LYS A 212 7.20 3.71 19.88
N ILE A 213 7.33 3.28 21.14
CA ILE A 213 7.80 1.95 21.52
C ILE A 213 6.65 1.22 22.20
N SER A 214 6.41 -0.04 21.87
CA SER A 214 5.35 -0.83 22.49
C SER A 214 5.76 -2.28 22.67
N ILE A 215 5.49 -2.82 23.85
CA ILE A 215 5.60 -4.25 24.15
C ILE A 215 4.25 -4.97 24.03
N VAL A 216 3.26 -4.31 23.46
CA VAL A 216 1.93 -4.88 23.22
C VAL A 216 1.96 -5.67 21.93
N SER A 217 1.66 -6.97 22.00
CA SER A 217 1.62 -7.84 20.82
C SER A 217 0.55 -7.40 19.81
N ARG A 218 1.00 -7.19 18.56
CA ARG A 218 0.11 -6.90 17.42
C ARG A 218 0.45 -7.82 16.23
N GLY A 219 -0.57 -8.31 15.56
CA GLY A 219 -0.37 -9.23 14.44
C GLY A 219 0.54 -10.41 14.81
N GLN A 220 1.69 -10.53 14.18
CA GLN A 220 2.72 -11.53 14.51
C GLN A 220 3.82 -10.99 15.43
N ALA A 221 3.92 -9.68 15.59
CA ALA A 221 4.93 -9.04 16.42
C ALA A 221 4.60 -9.14 17.91
N LEU A 222 5.64 -9.32 18.74
CA LEU A 222 5.55 -9.36 20.20
C LEU A 222 5.60 -7.97 20.81
N GLY A 223 6.39 -7.09 20.22
CA GLY A 223 6.50 -5.66 20.42
C GLY A 223 6.72 -4.97 19.08
N TYR A 224 6.85 -3.68 19.09
CA TYR A 224 7.26 -2.91 17.90
C TYR A 224 7.78 -1.54 18.30
N THR A 225 8.74 -1.07 17.53
CA THR A 225 9.22 0.31 17.55
C THR A 225 8.74 0.99 16.27
N LEU A 226 7.91 2.02 16.42
CA LEU A 226 7.37 2.79 15.32
C LEU A 226 8.25 4.02 15.07
N GLN A 227 8.85 4.07 13.91
CA GLN A 227 9.55 5.23 13.38
C GLN A 227 8.70 5.82 12.26
N LEU A 228 8.53 7.12 12.25
CA LEU A 228 7.75 7.82 11.23
C LEU A 228 8.65 8.81 10.51
N PRO A 229 8.81 8.68 9.18
CA PRO A 229 9.49 9.68 8.38
C PRO A 229 8.84 11.06 8.57
N GLN A 230 9.65 12.11 8.61
CA GLN A 230 9.14 13.49 8.68
C GLN A 230 8.72 14.02 7.31
N GLU A 231 9.34 13.49 6.26
CA GLU A 231 9.14 13.92 4.88
C GLU A 231 9.03 12.70 3.95
N ASP A 232 8.46 12.91 2.78
CA ASP A 232 8.40 11.88 1.73
C ASP A 232 9.76 11.82 1.01
N HIS A 233 10.56 10.78 1.25
CA HIS A 233 11.85 10.56 0.59
C HIS A 233 11.69 9.64 -0.62
N PHE A 234 12.09 10.12 -1.80
CA PHE A 234 12.10 9.34 -3.05
C PHE A 234 13.41 8.62 -3.31
N LEU A 235 14.49 9.07 -2.67
CA LEU A 235 15.82 8.48 -2.79
C LEU A 235 16.37 8.19 -1.40
N LYS A 236 17.08 7.06 -1.27
CA LYS A 236 17.83 6.72 -0.05
C LYS A 236 19.32 6.83 -0.33
N THR A 237 20.03 7.55 0.51
CA THR A 237 21.49 7.64 0.47
C THR A 237 22.12 6.38 1.08
N LYS A 238 23.41 6.18 0.80
CA LYS A 238 24.17 5.09 1.43
C LYS A 238 24.17 5.18 2.96
N ASN A 239 24.29 6.40 3.51
CA ASN A 239 24.32 6.60 4.95
C ASN A 239 22.97 6.27 5.61
N GLU A 240 21.86 6.69 5.01
CA GLU A 240 20.51 6.31 5.47
C GLU A 240 20.33 4.79 5.48
N MET A 241 20.82 4.09 4.44
CA MET A 241 20.74 2.63 4.39
C MET A 241 21.62 1.96 5.46
N LEU A 242 22.79 2.50 5.75
CA LEU A 242 23.66 1.98 6.81
C LEU A 242 23.08 2.21 8.20
N ASP A 243 22.47 3.37 8.43
CA ASP A 243 21.79 3.68 9.69
C ASP A 243 20.56 2.78 9.88
N GLU A 244 19.77 2.54 8.82
CA GLU A 244 18.63 1.62 8.86
C GLU A 244 19.07 0.16 9.16
N LEU A 245 20.20 -0.29 8.60
CA LEU A 245 20.78 -1.60 8.95
C LEU A 245 21.16 -1.67 10.42
N ALA A 246 21.76 -0.61 10.96
CA ALA A 246 22.13 -0.56 12.38
C ALA A 246 20.88 -0.58 13.27
N VAL A 247 19.81 0.13 12.89
CA VAL A 247 18.52 0.08 13.60
C VAL A 247 17.95 -1.33 13.60
N PHE A 248 17.92 -2.06 12.46
CA PHE A 248 17.43 -3.44 12.42
C PHE A 248 18.20 -4.39 13.36
N LEU A 249 19.48 -4.16 13.54
CA LEU A 249 20.31 -4.99 14.42
C LEU A 249 20.24 -4.56 15.90
N GLY A 250 19.74 -3.36 16.17
CA GLY A 250 19.72 -2.76 17.51
C GLY A 250 18.99 -3.60 18.56
N GLY A 251 17.85 -4.21 18.20
CA GLY A 251 17.09 -5.08 19.09
C GLY A 251 17.87 -6.31 19.50
N ARG A 252 18.50 -7.01 18.55
CA ARG A 252 19.31 -8.19 18.80
C ARG A 252 20.53 -7.90 19.69
N VAL A 253 21.23 -6.79 19.42
CA VAL A 253 22.38 -6.36 20.21
C VAL A 253 21.94 -6.02 21.65
N ALA A 254 20.78 -5.40 21.81
CA ALA A 254 20.23 -5.12 23.15
C ALA A 254 19.91 -6.41 23.93
N GLU A 255 19.36 -7.45 23.28
CA GLU A 255 19.17 -8.77 23.92
C GLU A 255 20.51 -9.34 24.38
N GLU A 256 21.53 -9.35 23.52
CA GLU A 256 22.87 -9.90 23.83
C GLU A 256 23.53 -9.19 25.02
N LEU A 257 23.38 -7.85 25.10
CA LEU A 257 23.99 -7.05 26.16
C LEU A 257 23.25 -7.11 27.50
N MET A 258 21.92 -7.29 27.47
CA MET A 258 21.07 -7.09 28.66
C MET A 258 20.39 -8.37 29.16
N CYS A 259 20.29 -9.41 28.33
CA CYS A 259 19.58 -10.64 28.68
C CYS A 259 20.48 -11.88 28.72
N ASP A 260 21.79 -11.72 28.55
CA ASP A 260 22.81 -12.80 28.52
C ASP A 260 22.55 -13.89 27.43
N ASP A 261 21.51 -13.75 26.62
CA ASP A 261 21.15 -14.67 25.53
C ASP A 261 20.38 -13.94 24.43
N ILE A 262 20.31 -14.54 23.27
CA ILE A 262 19.62 -14.04 22.08
C ILE A 262 18.42 -14.93 21.75
N THR A 263 17.32 -14.31 21.35
CA THR A 263 16.10 -15.04 21.04
C THR A 263 15.83 -15.10 19.53
N SER A 264 14.88 -15.93 19.13
CA SER A 264 14.37 -15.97 17.76
C SER A 264 13.50 -14.73 17.39
N GLY A 265 13.28 -13.84 18.34
CA GLY A 265 12.48 -12.60 18.14
C GLY A 265 13.03 -11.71 17.04
N ALA A 266 14.37 -11.65 16.92
CA ALA A 266 15.06 -10.86 15.91
C ALA A 266 15.03 -11.45 14.47
N SER A 267 14.32 -12.55 14.22
CA SER A 267 14.35 -13.22 12.89
C SER A 267 13.89 -12.32 11.75
N ASN A 268 12.86 -11.53 11.94
CA ASN A 268 12.35 -10.60 10.92
C ASN A 268 13.35 -9.45 10.66
N ASP A 269 13.98 -8.94 11.70
CA ASP A 269 14.96 -7.85 11.58
C ASP A 269 16.22 -8.31 10.83
N LEU A 270 16.66 -9.55 11.10
CA LEU A 270 17.76 -10.16 10.36
C LEU A 270 17.40 -10.41 8.89
N GLU A 271 16.17 -10.81 8.59
CA GLU A 271 15.70 -10.97 7.22
C GLU A 271 15.70 -9.63 6.48
N ARG A 272 15.16 -8.57 7.09
CA ARG A 272 15.14 -7.21 6.53
C ARG A 272 16.56 -6.67 6.33
N ALA A 273 17.42 -6.80 7.33
CA ALA A 273 18.82 -6.38 7.24
C ALA A 273 19.56 -7.13 6.11
N THR A 274 19.38 -8.45 6.01
CA THR A 274 20.01 -9.28 4.97
C THR A 274 19.52 -8.88 3.59
N LYS A 275 18.21 -8.65 3.41
CA LYS A 275 17.64 -8.22 2.14
C LYS A 275 18.21 -6.88 1.72
N MET A 276 18.24 -5.90 2.62
CA MET A 276 18.78 -4.57 2.34
C MET A 276 20.28 -4.63 1.99
N ALA A 277 21.09 -5.34 2.77
CA ALA A 277 22.51 -5.50 2.48
C ALA A 277 22.77 -6.14 1.11
N ARG A 278 21.96 -7.14 0.71
CA ARG A 278 22.04 -7.73 -0.62
C ARG A 278 21.67 -6.74 -1.73
N GLU A 279 20.61 -5.94 -1.53
CA GLU A 279 20.22 -4.92 -2.49
C GLU A 279 21.30 -3.86 -2.66
N MET A 280 21.93 -3.42 -1.57
CA MET A 280 23.06 -2.49 -1.59
C MET A 280 24.23 -3.02 -2.42
N VAL A 281 24.56 -4.33 -2.33
CA VAL A 281 25.67 -4.93 -3.05
C VAL A 281 25.32 -5.24 -4.52
N THR A 282 24.07 -5.64 -4.79
CA THR A 282 23.72 -6.19 -6.12
C THR A 282 23.07 -5.16 -7.05
N ARG A 283 22.48 -4.09 -6.51
CA ARG A 283 21.68 -3.12 -7.29
C ARG A 283 22.09 -1.67 -7.09
N LEU A 284 22.61 -1.33 -5.92
CA LEU A 284 22.90 0.04 -5.51
C LEU A 284 24.39 0.27 -5.31
#